data_f140b75748426600357e17d8165f12ba
#
_entry.id   f140b75748426600357e17d8165f12ba
#
_cell.length_a   1.000
_cell.length_b   1.000
_cell.length_c   1.000
_cell.angle_alpha   90.00
_cell.angle_beta   90.00
_cell.angle_gamma   90.00
#
_symmetry.space_group_name_H-M   'P 1'
#
loop_
_entity.id
_entity.type
_entity.pdbx_description
1 polymer ?
#
loop_
_entity_poly.entity_id
_entity_poly.type
_entity_poly.pdbx_seq_one_letter_code
_entity_poly.pdbx_strand_id
1 'polypeptide(L)'
;FASPVPTLATIFSAMFMHGGLLHIGSNMVYLWVFGDNVEARMGHARYLLFYLFVGVFATLSHWFFFQDSYTPLIGASGAISGVLGAYLMLFPHNRVKVVIIFFLITAATLPAMYVLGFYMLLQLFQLVASIGVSEQVSVAIWAHIGGFIAGAAIVAIYKLLTKQPIWPSRYNDRPSSSPTQFWRGRPLD
;
A
#
# COMPACT_ATOMS: atom_id res chain seq x y z
N PHE A 1 -15.54 -15.43 23.91
CA PHE A 1 -14.71 -16.58 23.52
C PHE A 1 -13.25 -16.11 23.48
N ALA A 2 -12.39 -16.70 24.36
CA ALA A 2 -10.96 -16.45 24.28
C ALA A 2 -10.40 -17.04 22.99
N SER A 3 -9.68 -16.24 22.21
CA SER A 3 -8.99 -16.75 21.03
C SER A 3 -7.95 -17.80 21.46
N PRO A 4 -7.89 -18.97 20.82
CA PRO A 4 -6.86 -19.96 21.10
C PRO A 4 -5.46 -19.50 20.67
N VAL A 5 -5.36 -18.41 19.90
CA VAL A 5 -4.09 -17.83 19.42
C VAL A 5 -3.79 -16.57 20.23
N PRO A 6 -2.55 -16.37 20.71
CA PRO A 6 -2.16 -15.13 21.39
C PRO A 6 -2.50 -13.89 20.54
N THR A 7 -3.06 -12.87 21.16
CA THR A 7 -3.53 -11.64 20.48
C THR A 7 -2.44 -10.99 19.60
N LEU A 8 -1.19 -11.02 20.03
CA LEU A 8 -0.07 -10.50 19.24
C LEU A 8 0.19 -11.31 17.95
N ALA A 9 -0.03 -12.62 17.98
CA ALA A 9 0.11 -13.45 16.78
C ALA A 9 -1.02 -13.20 15.77
N THR A 10 -2.22 -12.81 16.25
CA THR A 10 -3.34 -12.51 15.35
C THR A 10 -3.11 -11.24 14.51
N ILE A 11 -2.33 -10.28 14.99
CA ILE A 11 -1.94 -9.09 14.22
C ILE A 11 -1.19 -9.50 12.94
N PHE A 12 -0.30 -10.49 13.05
CA PHE A 12 0.45 -10.98 11.88
C PHE A 12 -0.39 -11.92 11.01
N SER A 13 -1.07 -12.90 11.62
CA SER A 13 -1.85 -13.87 10.84
C SER A 13 -2.99 -13.22 10.06
N ALA A 14 -3.61 -12.18 10.60
CA ALA A 14 -4.68 -11.43 9.94
C ALA A 14 -4.25 -10.84 8.59
N MET A 15 -2.99 -10.42 8.44
CA MET A 15 -2.44 -9.92 7.17
C MET A 15 -2.43 -10.97 6.05
N PHE A 16 -2.49 -12.25 6.38
CA PHE A 16 -2.43 -13.36 5.42
C PHE A 16 -3.78 -14.06 5.24
N MET A 17 -4.80 -13.68 6.01
CA MET A 17 -6.16 -14.19 5.88
C MET A 17 -6.97 -13.31 4.92
N HIS A 18 -7.84 -13.91 4.10
CA HIS A 18 -8.66 -13.20 3.13
C HIS A 18 -10.08 -13.75 3.12
N GLY A 19 -11.05 -12.87 2.95
CA GLY A 19 -12.48 -13.20 2.97
C GLY A 19 -13.01 -13.82 1.67
N GLY A 20 -12.17 -14.02 0.63
CA GLY A 20 -12.58 -14.61 -0.63
C GLY A 20 -11.58 -14.41 -1.76
N LEU A 21 -11.84 -15.07 -2.91
CA LEU A 21 -10.91 -15.07 -4.06
C LEU A 21 -10.68 -13.69 -4.67
N LEU A 22 -11.71 -12.84 -4.75
CA LEU A 22 -11.55 -11.48 -5.25
C LEU A 22 -10.73 -10.62 -4.29
N HIS A 23 -10.88 -10.83 -2.97
CA HIS A 23 -10.13 -10.12 -1.96
C HIS A 23 -8.63 -10.45 -2.05
N ILE A 24 -8.26 -11.74 -2.08
CA ILE A 24 -6.86 -12.12 -2.25
C ILE A 24 -6.33 -11.74 -3.64
N GLY A 25 -7.12 -11.93 -4.69
CA GLY A 25 -6.73 -11.59 -6.05
C GLY A 25 -6.40 -10.11 -6.22
N SER A 26 -7.26 -9.22 -5.72
CA SER A 26 -6.99 -7.77 -5.75
C SER A 26 -5.75 -7.39 -4.95
N ASN A 27 -5.58 -7.94 -3.74
CA ASN A 27 -4.37 -7.73 -2.95
C ASN A 27 -3.10 -8.15 -3.70
N MET A 28 -3.12 -9.31 -4.35
CA MET A 28 -1.96 -9.81 -5.10
C MET A 28 -1.65 -8.95 -6.33
N VAL A 29 -2.67 -8.43 -7.03
CA VAL A 29 -2.46 -7.50 -8.16
C VAL A 29 -1.75 -6.23 -7.69
N TYR A 30 -2.22 -5.61 -6.60
CA TYR A 30 -1.56 -4.41 -6.07
C TYR A 30 -0.14 -4.70 -5.58
N LEU A 31 0.05 -5.80 -4.85
CA LEU A 31 1.36 -6.20 -4.37
C LEU A 31 2.33 -6.48 -5.53
N TRP A 32 1.86 -7.11 -6.57
CA TRP A 32 2.66 -7.39 -7.76
C TRP A 32 3.05 -6.12 -8.53
N VAL A 33 2.09 -5.20 -8.76
CA VAL A 33 2.34 -4.00 -9.55
C VAL A 33 3.26 -3.01 -8.84
N PHE A 34 3.10 -2.84 -7.53
CA PHE A 34 3.82 -1.83 -6.75
C PHE A 34 4.93 -2.43 -5.88
N GLY A 35 4.75 -3.65 -5.38
CA GLY A 35 5.67 -4.29 -4.45
C GLY A 35 7.04 -4.57 -5.05
N ASP A 36 7.09 -5.11 -6.27
CA ASP A 36 8.35 -5.47 -6.95
C ASP A 36 9.36 -4.30 -7.00
N ASN A 37 8.88 -3.09 -7.30
CA ASN A 37 9.76 -1.92 -7.39
C ASN A 37 10.29 -1.48 -6.01
N VAL A 38 9.42 -1.53 -4.98
CA VAL A 38 9.81 -1.19 -3.61
C VAL A 38 10.78 -2.24 -3.07
N GLU A 39 10.51 -3.51 -3.33
CA GLU A 39 11.38 -4.63 -2.96
C GLU A 39 12.75 -4.53 -3.64
N ALA A 40 12.79 -4.28 -4.94
CA ALA A 40 14.03 -4.08 -5.68
C ALA A 40 14.87 -2.92 -5.11
N ARG A 41 14.20 -1.88 -4.59
CA ARG A 41 14.88 -0.72 -3.99
C ARG A 41 15.40 -0.97 -2.57
N MET A 42 14.68 -1.76 -1.78
CA MET A 42 15.00 -2.05 -0.38
C MET A 42 15.84 -3.33 -0.20
N GLY A 43 15.68 -4.30 -1.11
CA GLY A 43 16.17 -5.68 -0.99
C GLY A 43 15.20 -6.56 -0.19
N HIS A 44 15.18 -7.87 -0.48
CA HIS A 44 14.17 -8.82 -0.01
C HIS A 44 13.93 -8.81 1.51
N ALA A 45 15.00 -8.92 2.31
CA ALA A 45 14.87 -9.00 3.77
C ALA A 45 14.32 -7.70 4.38
N ARG A 46 14.80 -6.54 3.92
CA ARG A 46 14.32 -5.23 4.40
C ARG A 46 12.89 -4.96 3.96
N TYR A 47 12.53 -5.38 2.74
CA TYR A 47 11.16 -5.28 2.24
C TYR A 47 10.19 -6.12 3.07
N LEU A 48 10.55 -7.37 3.40
CA LEU A 48 9.72 -8.21 4.27
C LEU A 48 9.50 -7.57 5.65
N LEU A 49 10.58 -7.08 6.28
CA LEU A 49 10.47 -6.40 7.58
C LEU A 49 9.63 -5.12 7.46
N PHE A 50 9.82 -4.34 6.41
CA PHE A 50 9.02 -3.15 6.13
C PHE A 50 7.54 -3.51 5.96
N TYR A 51 7.23 -4.53 5.16
CA TYR A 51 5.86 -4.99 4.91
C TYR A 51 5.15 -5.39 6.21
N LEU A 52 5.81 -6.20 7.04
CA LEU A 52 5.27 -6.60 8.33
C LEU A 52 5.07 -5.41 9.27
N PHE A 53 6.04 -4.50 9.30
CA PHE A 53 5.99 -3.33 10.16
C PHE A 53 4.84 -2.39 9.78
N VAL A 54 4.69 -2.06 8.50
CA VAL A 54 3.59 -1.19 8.06
C VAL A 54 2.22 -1.87 8.23
N GLY A 55 2.16 -3.21 8.13
CA GLY A 55 0.95 -3.98 8.42
C GLY A 55 0.56 -3.92 9.90
N VAL A 56 1.52 -3.98 10.82
CA VAL A 56 1.26 -3.75 12.24
C VAL A 56 0.73 -2.33 12.47
N PHE A 57 1.35 -1.32 11.87
CA PHE A 57 0.87 0.06 11.96
C PHE A 57 -0.54 0.24 11.42
N ALA A 58 -0.87 -0.41 10.30
CA ALA A 58 -2.21 -0.42 9.75
C ALA A 58 -3.24 -0.99 10.75
N THR A 59 -2.91 -2.13 11.37
CA THR A 59 -3.76 -2.76 12.38
C THR A 59 -3.91 -1.89 13.62
N LEU A 60 -2.83 -1.28 14.10
CA LEU A 60 -2.88 -0.37 15.26
C LEU A 60 -3.66 0.90 14.95
N SER A 61 -3.56 1.44 13.74
CA SER A 61 -4.35 2.59 13.29
C SER A 61 -5.85 2.26 13.32
N HIS A 62 -6.24 1.10 12.84
CA HIS A 62 -7.62 0.64 12.95
C HIS A 62 -8.05 0.49 14.41
N TRP A 63 -7.27 -0.23 15.22
CA TRP A 63 -7.59 -0.47 16.64
C TRP A 63 -7.75 0.83 17.42
N PHE A 64 -6.94 1.85 17.14
CA PHE A 64 -7.02 3.15 17.82
C PHE A 64 -8.40 3.80 17.71
N PHE A 65 -9.05 3.69 16.55
CA PHE A 65 -10.37 4.26 16.30
C PHE A 65 -11.54 3.33 16.64
N PHE A 66 -11.29 2.00 16.72
CA PHE A 66 -12.33 0.98 16.89
C PHE A 66 -11.93 -0.06 17.95
N GLN A 67 -11.62 0.39 19.16
CA GLN A 67 -11.17 -0.49 20.26
C GLN A 67 -12.23 -1.51 20.68
N ASP A 68 -13.51 -1.17 20.57
CA ASP A 68 -14.65 -2.00 20.96
C ASP A 68 -15.28 -2.76 19.78
N SER A 69 -14.66 -2.72 18.60
CA SER A 69 -15.19 -3.41 17.44
C SER A 69 -14.96 -4.91 17.52
N TYR A 70 -16.04 -5.67 17.30
CA TYR A 70 -15.99 -7.13 17.15
C TYR A 70 -15.78 -7.56 15.69
N THR A 71 -15.67 -6.62 14.75
CA THR A 71 -15.45 -6.91 13.34
C THR A 71 -13.99 -7.28 13.11
N PRO A 72 -13.67 -8.51 12.65
CA PRO A 72 -12.30 -8.91 12.44
C PRO A 72 -11.67 -8.14 11.28
N LEU A 73 -10.50 -7.56 11.52
CA LEU A 73 -9.68 -6.97 10.47
C LEU A 73 -8.84 -8.09 9.83
N ILE A 74 -9.11 -8.41 8.56
CA ILE A 74 -8.36 -9.42 7.80
C ILE A 74 -7.96 -8.88 6.43
N GLY A 75 -6.81 -9.30 5.96
CA GLY A 75 -6.29 -8.99 4.62
C GLY A 75 -4.93 -8.29 4.63
N ALA A 76 -4.21 -8.49 3.55
CA ALA A 76 -2.92 -7.87 3.31
C ALA A 76 -3.02 -6.36 3.04
N SER A 77 -4.21 -5.84 2.79
CA SER A 77 -4.45 -4.52 2.18
C SER A 77 -3.91 -3.35 2.99
N GLY A 78 -3.89 -3.45 4.32
CA GLY A 78 -3.27 -2.45 5.18
C GLY A 78 -1.75 -2.35 4.98
N ALA A 79 -1.06 -3.49 4.93
CA ALA A 79 0.37 -3.57 4.63
C ALA A 79 0.66 -3.14 3.18
N ILE A 80 -0.18 -3.55 2.23
CA ILE A 80 -0.09 -3.14 0.82
C ILE A 80 -0.26 -1.62 0.70
N SER A 81 -1.19 -1.01 1.42
CA SER A 81 -1.31 0.44 1.47
C SER A 81 -0.01 1.11 1.92
N GLY A 82 0.71 0.53 2.88
CA GLY A 82 2.05 0.97 3.26
C GLY A 82 3.06 0.88 2.12
N VAL A 83 3.01 -0.21 1.35
CA VAL A 83 3.82 -0.35 0.12
C VAL A 83 3.47 0.74 -0.90
N LEU A 84 2.18 1.07 -1.08
CA LEU A 84 1.73 2.16 -1.97
C LEU A 84 2.23 3.52 -1.50
N GLY A 85 2.23 3.79 -0.18
CA GLY A 85 2.79 5.01 0.40
C GLY A 85 4.29 5.13 0.15
N ALA A 86 5.04 4.05 0.35
CA ALA A 86 6.46 3.98 0.03
C ALA A 86 6.72 4.17 -1.47
N TYR A 87 5.92 3.52 -2.32
CA TYR A 87 6.02 3.66 -3.77
C TYR A 87 5.84 5.11 -4.23
N LEU A 88 4.82 5.80 -3.69
CA LEU A 88 4.59 7.21 -3.99
C LEU A 88 5.81 8.07 -3.69
N MET A 89 6.47 7.83 -2.56
CA MET A 89 7.66 8.57 -2.15
C MET A 89 8.91 8.22 -2.98
N LEU A 90 9.01 6.98 -3.46
CA LEU A 90 10.17 6.51 -4.22
C LEU A 90 10.02 6.76 -5.74
N PHE A 91 8.82 6.55 -6.28
CA PHE A 91 8.58 6.46 -7.72
C PHE A 91 7.35 7.26 -8.18
N PRO A 92 7.17 8.54 -7.79
CA PRO A 92 5.94 9.31 -8.07
C PRO A 92 5.67 9.49 -9.58
N HIS A 93 6.72 9.51 -10.38
CA HIS A 93 6.65 9.78 -11.82
C HIS A 93 6.61 8.51 -12.68
N ASN A 94 6.80 7.32 -12.09
CA ASN A 94 6.71 6.06 -12.80
C ASN A 94 5.32 5.91 -13.41
N ARG A 95 5.27 5.36 -14.62
CA ARG A 95 4.02 5.17 -15.35
C ARG A 95 3.39 3.83 -14.97
N VAL A 96 2.14 3.89 -14.53
CA VAL A 96 1.33 2.74 -14.15
C VAL A 96 0.21 2.58 -15.18
N LYS A 97 0.06 1.35 -15.69
CA LYS A 97 -1.06 1.01 -16.56
C LYS A 97 -2.29 0.74 -15.70
N VAL A 98 -3.35 1.53 -15.89
CA VAL A 98 -4.64 1.38 -15.21
C VAL A 98 -5.68 0.90 -16.20
N VAL A 99 -6.49 -0.06 -15.78
CA VAL A 99 -7.68 -0.48 -16.51
C VAL A 99 -8.88 0.22 -15.88
N ILE A 100 -9.59 0.99 -16.69
CA ILE A 100 -10.78 1.74 -16.28
C ILE A 100 -11.99 0.98 -16.81
N ILE A 101 -12.80 0.46 -15.88
CA ILE A 101 -14.03 -0.26 -16.19
C ILE A 101 -15.19 0.64 -15.81
N PHE A 102 -15.81 1.24 -16.81
CA PHE A 102 -17.01 2.08 -16.64
C PHE A 102 -18.05 1.61 -17.66
N PHE A 103 -18.47 2.41 -18.64
CA PHE A 103 -19.33 1.94 -19.76
C PHE A 103 -18.53 1.12 -20.80
N LEU A 104 -17.25 1.40 -20.92
CA LEU A 104 -16.30 0.71 -21.78
C LEU A 104 -15.08 0.32 -20.95
N ILE A 105 -14.46 -0.81 -21.31
CA ILE A 105 -13.18 -1.21 -20.74
C ILE A 105 -12.10 -0.48 -21.54
N THR A 106 -11.38 0.42 -20.88
CA THR A 106 -10.26 1.14 -21.50
C THR A 106 -9.02 1.03 -20.64
N ALA A 107 -7.85 1.22 -21.24
CA ALA A 107 -6.58 1.23 -20.54
C ALA A 107 -5.90 2.60 -20.72
N ALA A 108 -5.45 3.16 -19.63
CA ALA A 108 -4.69 4.39 -19.61
C ALA A 108 -3.34 4.17 -18.91
N THR A 109 -2.34 4.96 -19.28
CA THR A 109 -1.03 4.93 -18.61
C THR A 109 -0.80 6.27 -17.93
N LEU A 110 -0.83 6.26 -16.60
CA LEU A 110 -0.78 7.47 -15.77
C LEU A 110 0.45 7.44 -14.85
N PRO A 111 1.03 8.59 -14.50
CA PRO A 111 2.01 8.68 -13.42
C PRO A 111 1.45 8.17 -12.09
N ALA A 112 2.28 7.42 -11.35
CA ALA A 112 1.87 6.80 -10.09
C ALA A 112 1.30 7.81 -9.08
N MET A 113 1.81 9.02 -9.04
CA MET A 113 1.31 10.09 -8.15
C MET A 113 -0.19 10.37 -8.33
N TYR A 114 -0.70 10.32 -9.55
CA TYR A 114 -2.14 10.52 -9.80
C TYR A 114 -2.96 9.30 -9.42
N VAL A 115 -2.45 8.10 -9.71
CA VAL A 115 -3.13 6.84 -9.37
C VAL A 115 -3.22 6.66 -7.86
N LEU A 116 -2.10 6.87 -7.16
CA LEU A 116 -2.03 6.70 -5.70
C LEU A 116 -2.68 7.89 -4.96
N GLY A 117 -2.60 9.10 -5.50
CA GLY A 117 -3.33 10.25 -5.00
C GLY A 117 -4.84 10.05 -5.09
N PHE A 118 -5.33 9.53 -6.21
CA PHE A 118 -6.75 9.18 -6.37
C PHE A 118 -7.18 8.05 -5.45
N TYR A 119 -6.33 7.02 -5.27
CA TYR A 119 -6.57 5.97 -4.28
C TYR A 119 -6.79 6.56 -2.87
N MET A 120 -5.90 7.45 -2.41
CA MET A 120 -6.05 8.08 -1.10
C MET A 120 -7.28 8.99 -1.02
N LEU A 121 -7.58 9.73 -2.09
CA LEU A 121 -8.78 10.56 -2.15
C LEU A 121 -10.05 9.72 -2.00
N LEU A 122 -10.10 8.56 -2.66
CA LEU A 122 -11.22 7.61 -2.49
C LEU A 122 -11.33 7.08 -1.06
N GLN A 123 -10.20 6.77 -0.39
CA GLN A 123 -10.22 6.35 1.02
C GLN A 123 -10.80 7.46 1.91
N LEU A 124 -10.38 8.70 1.72
CA LEU A 124 -10.90 9.84 2.47
C LEU A 124 -12.38 10.10 2.20
N PHE A 125 -12.80 10.00 0.94
CA PHE A 125 -14.21 10.13 0.57
C PHE A 125 -15.07 9.03 1.20
N GLN A 126 -14.62 7.77 1.16
CA GLN A 126 -15.29 6.65 1.80
C GLN A 126 -15.35 6.82 3.32
N LEU A 127 -14.30 7.35 3.95
CA LEU A 127 -14.27 7.66 5.37
C LEU A 127 -15.39 8.66 5.74
N VAL A 128 -15.49 9.76 4.99
CA VAL A 128 -16.54 10.76 5.20
C VAL A 128 -17.93 10.17 4.96
N ALA A 129 -18.09 9.39 3.89
CA ALA A 129 -19.35 8.74 3.56
C ALA A 129 -19.78 7.65 4.55
N SER A 130 -18.82 7.09 5.30
CA SER A 130 -19.11 6.06 6.34
C SER A 130 -19.54 6.64 7.68
N ILE A 131 -19.50 7.95 7.85
CA ILE A 131 -19.99 8.61 9.09
C ILE A 131 -21.49 8.37 9.22
N GLY A 132 -21.87 7.64 10.28
CA GLY A 132 -23.26 7.26 10.54
C GLY A 132 -23.77 6.02 9.80
N VAL A 133 -22.89 5.30 9.10
CA VAL A 133 -23.17 4.01 8.45
C VAL A 133 -22.42 2.89 9.19
N SER A 134 -22.73 1.62 8.89
CA SER A 134 -22.21 0.45 9.62
C SER A 134 -20.68 0.44 9.78
N GLU A 135 -20.19 0.00 10.94
CA GLU A 135 -18.77 -0.13 11.31
C GLU A 135 -17.93 -0.91 10.28
N GLN A 136 -18.51 -1.91 9.61
CA GLN A 136 -17.79 -2.82 8.72
C GLN A 136 -17.06 -2.12 7.56
N VAL A 137 -17.61 -1.03 7.03
CA VAL A 137 -16.98 -0.26 5.94
C VAL A 137 -15.84 0.61 6.48
N SER A 138 -16.03 1.20 7.66
CA SER A 138 -15.04 2.09 8.29
C SER A 138 -13.79 1.36 8.77
N VAL A 139 -13.91 0.07 9.11
CA VAL A 139 -12.85 -0.79 9.64
C VAL A 139 -11.64 -0.84 8.71
N ALA A 140 -11.85 -1.15 7.44
CA ALA A 140 -10.75 -1.28 6.48
C ALA A 140 -10.08 0.07 6.15
N ILE A 141 -10.84 1.16 6.13
CA ILE A 141 -10.38 2.48 5.69
C ILE A 141 -9.26 3.01 6.58
N TRP A 142 -9.41 2.93 7.90
CA TRP A 142 -8.39 3.39 8.84
C TRP A 142 -7.10 2.57 8.77
N ALA A 143 -7.20 1.27 8.53
CA ALA A 143 -6.03 0.43 8.28
C ALA A 143 -5.32 0.84 6.98
N HIS A 144 -6.06 1.15 5.91
CA HIS A 144 -5.48 1.60 4.65
C HIS A 144 -4.80 2.97 4.79
N ILE A 145 -5.46 3.95 5.40
CA ILE A 145 -4.90 5.29 5.62
C ILE A 145 -3.66 5.20 6.51
N GLY A 146 -3.75 4.48 7.64
CA GLY A 146 -2.64 4.32 8.57
C GLY A 146 -1.44 3.62 7.94
N GLY A 147 -1.68 2.53 7.21
CA GLY A 147 -0.64 1.83 6.46
C GLY A 147 0.04 2.74 5.44
N PHE A 148 -0.72 3.45 4.63
CA PHE A 148 -0.19 4.36 3.60
C PHE A 148 0.68 5.46 4.21
N ILE A 149 0.20 6.12 5.25
CA ILE A 149 0.95 7.17 5.95
C ILE A 149 2.23 6.60 6.55
N ALA A 150 2.17 5.43 7.21
CA ALA A 150 3.35 4.79 7.80
C ALA A 150 4.41 4.48 6.74
N GLY A 151 4.00 3.90 5.60
CA GLY A 151 4.92 3.59 4.52
C GLY A 151 5.57 4.82 3.90
N ALA A 152 4.77 5.86 3.64
CA ALA A 152 5.27 7.14 3.13
C ALA A 152 6.24 7.81 4.13
N ALA A 153 5.89 7.82 5.43
CA ALA A 153 6.71 8.40 6.48
C ALA A 153 8.06 7.70 6.64
N ILE A 154 8.08 6.35 6.63
CA ILE A 154 9.33 5.58 6.72
C ILE A 154 10.29 5.98 5.60
N VAL A 155 9.80 6.04 4.35
CA VAL A 155 10.63 6.43 3.22
C VAL A 155 11.03 7.89 3.30
N ALA A 156 10.15 8.79 3.72
CA ALA A 156 10.47 10.21 3.92
C ALA A 156 11.59 10.38 4.96
N ILE A 157 11.48 9.72 6.11
CA ILE A 157 12.50 9.74 7.17
C ILE A 157 13.83 9.18 6.63
N TYR A 158 13.80 8.04 5.94
CA TYR A 158 15.00 7.47 5.32
C TYR A 158 15.68 8.47 4.37
N LYS A 159 14.91 9.15 3.50
CA LYS A 159 15.45 10.15 2.58
C LYS A 159 16.03 11.36 3.31
N LEU A 160 15.38 11.85 4.37
CA LEU A 160 15.90 12.94 5.21
C LEU A 160 17.24 12.56 5.85
N LEU A 161 17.32 11.38 6.47
CA LEU A 161 18.54 10.90 7.12
C LEU A 161 19.69 10.68 6.14
N THR A 162 19.38 10.29 4.90
CA THR A 162 20.37 10.06 3.83
C THR A 162 20.59 11.28 2.93
N LYS A 163 20.01 12.44 3.29
CA LYS A 163 20.11 13.70 2.53
C LYS A 163 19.66 13.56 1.06
N GLN A 164 18.73 12.66 0.80
CA GLN A 164 18.10 12.52 -0.51
C GLN A 164 16.91 13.48 -0.65
N PRO A 165 16.58 13.93 -1.88
CA PRO A 165 15.40 14.77 -2.08
C PRO A 165 14.14 14.00 -1.67
N ILE A 166 13.29 14.64 -0.85
CA ILE A 166 12.01 14.05 -0.39
C ILE A 166 11.16 13.69 -1.59
N TRP A 167 11.07 14.59 -2.57
CA TRP A 167 10.33 14.37 -3.81
C TRP A 167 11.30 14.26 -4.97
N PRO A 168 11.41 13.08 -5.63
CA PRO A 168 12.30 12.92 -6.76
C PRO A 168 11.86 13.81 -7.94
N SER A 169 12.80 14.45 -8.61
CA SER A 169 12.52 15.16 -9.85
C SER A 169 12.42 14.18 -11.01
N ARG A 170 11.60 14.50 -12.02
CA ARG A 170 11.50 13.68 -13.26
C ARG A 170 12.86 13.50 -13.96
N TYR A 171 13.80 14.38 -13.70
CA TYR A 171 15.13 14.36 -14.30
C TYR A 171 16.07 13.36 -13.60
N ASN A 172 15.98 13.24 -12.28
CA ASN A 172 16.86 12.37 -11.49
C ASN A 172 16.46 10.88 -11.52
N ASP A 173 15.26 10.58 -12.00
CA ASP A 173 14.76 9.20 -12.13
C ASP A 173 15.24 8.52 -13.44
N ARG A 174 15.95 9.23 -14.30
CA ARG A 174 16.61 8.61 -15.44
C ARG A 174 17.93 7.98 -14.97
N PRO A 175 18.08 6.65 -15.08
CA PRO A 175 19.40 6.04 -14.94
C PRO A 175 20.35 6.75 -15.92
N SER A 176 21.57 7.04 -15.49
CA SER A 176 22.57 7.75 -16.30
C SER A 176 23.02 7.00 -17.57
N SER A 177 22.46 5.82 -17.81
CA SER A 177 22.64 5.04 -19.05
C SER A 177 21.52 4.01 -19.19
N SER A 178 20.60 4.31 -20.12
CA SER A 178 19.52 3.50 -20.69
C SER A 178 18.17 3.43 -19.96
N PRO A 179 17.06 3.43 -20.75
CA PRO A 179 15.69 3.45 -20.26
C PRO A 179 15.16 2.04 -20.01
N THR A 180 15.91 1.22 -19.30
CA THR A 180 15.45 -0.12 -19.00
C THR A 180 14.52 -0.07 -17.78
N GLN A 181 13.21 -0.11 -18.01
CA GLN A 181 12.28 -0.57 -17.01
C GLN A 181 12.63 -2.02 -16.70
N PHE A 182 13.00 -2.31 -15.46
CA PHE A 182 13.30 -3.68 -15.05
C PHE A 182 12.01 -4.34 -14.53
N TRP A 183 11.62 -5.42 -15.17
CA TRP A 183 10.64 -6.33 -14.63
C TRP A 183 11.36 -7.60 -14.15
N ARG A 184 11.29 -7.92 -12.85
CA ARG A 184 12.05 -9.01 -12.21
C ARG A 184 13.56 -8.96 -12.49
N GLY A 185 14.17 -7.77 -12.46
CA GLY A 185 15.61 -7.61 -12.72
C GLY A 185 16.02 -7.79 -14.19
N ARG A 186 15.07 -7.90 -15.11
CA ARG A 186 15.32 -7.96 -16.56
C ARG A 186 14.90 -6.66 -17.24
N PRO A 187 15.70 -6.12 -18.19
CA PRO A 187 15.29 -4.99 -19.01
C PRO A 187 14.01 -5.32 -19.77
N LEU A 188 13.09 -4.38 -19.87
CA LEU A 188 11.97 -4.42 -20.80
C LEU A 188 12.42 -3.61 -22.02
N ASP A 189 12.94 -4.26 -23.02
CA ASP A 189 13.22 -3.68 -24.34
C ASP A 189 11.92 -3.42 -25.10
#